data_20e14c0a3c73f581e8429371245daaa0
#
_entry.id   20e14c0a3c73f581e8429371245daaa0
#
_cell.length_a   1.000
_cell.length_b   1.000
_cell.length_c   1.000
_cell.angle_alpha   90.00
_cell.angle_beta   90.00
_cell.angle_gamma   90.00
#
_symmetry.space_group_name_H-M   'P 1'
#
loop_
_entity.id
_entity.type
_entity.pdbx_description
1 polymer ?
#
loop_
_entity_poly.entity_id
_entity_poly.type
_entity_poly.pdbx_seq_one_letter_code
_entity_poly.pdbx_strand_id
1 'polypeptide(L)'
;LGNSGIDPPAQVPQRDIIDAQMAFFGTGCIINEQVILQDQEGVLAWVSERLAVSMRQAEDLILRDYIVSAASQLNAGGGSNGDNPTNLGITDFSLVATTLDTNNAYKFMSGIEGMDRFGTGPVRSAYFMLSSTELQSDFDSLTSVGSLSFLSQWNYPTNASALPTEYGSVGNIRILTSSEAPVARGASNLGNDVYYNTVLGKQAVTHINQDGYSMKLIYRDPYYSGMLAQNATLAVKFSQAQAITQDTAIRNILSTRVSTLGV
;
A
#
# COMPACT_ATOMS: atom_id res chain seq x y z
N LEU A 1 5.36 -35.48 -24.77
CA LEU A 1 6.46 -35.72 -25.73
C LEU A 1 6.11 -36.94 -26.57
N GLY A 2 5.49 -36.70 -27.74
CA GLY A 2 5.19 -37.78 -28.69
C GLY A 2 6.50 -38.28 -29.30
N ASN A 3 6.66 -39.59 -29.28
CA ASN A 3 7.83 -40.29 -29.81
C ASN A 3 7.80 -40.36 -31.36
N SER A 4 7.23 -39.35 -32.02
CA SER A 4 6.98 -39.33 -33.46
C SER A 4 8.05 -38.61 -34.28
N GLY A 5 9.13 -38.13 -33.68
CA GLY A 5 10.19 -37.38 -34.36
C GLY A 5 9.76 -36.08 -35.03
N ILE A 6 8.56 -35.62 -34.74
CA ILE A 6 8.06 -34.31 -35.21
C ILE A 6 8.36 -33.29 -34.11
N ASP A 7 9.05 -32.23 -34.46
CA ASP A 7 9.33 -31.13 -33.54
C ASP A 7 7.98 -30.52 -33.08
N PRO A 8 7.79 -30.26 -31.77
CA PRO A 8 6.60 -29.56 -31.29
C PRO A 8 6.52 -28.17 -31.94
N PRO A 9 5.31 -27.67 -32.24
CA PRO A 9 5.17 -26.35 -32.82
C PRO A 9 5.79 -25.31 -31.88
N ALA A 10 6.69 -24.51 -32.42
CA ALA A 10 7.31 -23.42 -31.67
C ALA A 10 6.24 -22.40 -31.28
N GLN A 11 6.08 -22.14 -29.99
CA GLN A 11 5.26 -21.06 -29.50
C GLN A 11 6.07 -19.77 -29.47
N VAL A 12 5.56 -18.73 -30.13
CA VAL A 12 6.15 -17.40 -30.06
C VAL A 12 5.62 -16.73 -28.80
N PRO A 13 6.50 -16.29 -27.88
CA PRO A 13 6.06 -15.58 -26.68
C PRO A 13 5.38 -14.28 -27.07
N GLN A 14 4.18 -14.06 -26.56
CA GLN A 14 3.48 -12.78 -26.70
C GLN A 14 4.00 -11.83 -25.65
N ARG A 15 4.18 -10.58 -26.04
CA ARG A 15 4.60 -9.49 -25.16
C ARG A 15 3.50 -8.45 -25.10
N ASP A 16 2.97 -8.23 -23.92
CA ASP A 16 2.07 -7.12 -23.62
C ASP A 16 2.89 -5.90 -23.23
N ILE A 17 2.48 -4.74 -23.74
CA ILE A 17 3.11 -3.46 -23.45
C ILE A 17 2.16 -2.66 -22.55
N ILE A 18 2.68 -2.19 -21.43
CA ILE A 18 1.95 -1.33 -20.50
C ILE A 18 2.64 0.04 -20.52
N ASP A 19 1.89 1.07 -20.89
CA ASP A 19 2.37 2.44 -20.90
C ASP A 19 2.07 3.12 -19.56
N ALA A 20 3.08 3.75 -18.97
CA ALA A 20 2.95 4.54 -17.76
C ALA A 20 3.40 5.98 -18.02
N GLN A 21 2.57 6.95 -17.65
CA GLN A 21 2.91 8.36 -17.80
C GLN A 21 3.63 8.88 -16.56
N MET A 22 4.76 9.56 -16.79
CA MET A 22 5.51 10.19 -15.71
C MET A 22 4.82 11.49 -15.29
N ALA A 23 4.51 11.61 -14.00
CA ALA A 23 3.99 12.82 -13.40
C ALA A 23 5.05 13.47 -12.50
N PHE A 24 5.08 14.80 -12.52
CA PHE A 24 6.00 15.61 -11.71
C PHE A 24 5.24 16.30 -10.60
N PHE A 25 5.75 16.17 -9.39
CA PHE A 25 5.18 16.77 -8.19
C PHE A 25 6.22 17.62 -7.48
N GLY A 26 5.77 18.67 -6.83
CA GLY A 26 6.66 19.51 -6.04
C GLY A 26 5.88 20.42 -5.13
N THR A 27 6.52 20.76 -4.02
CA THR A 27 6.05 21.76 -3.07
C THR A 27 7.22 22.55 -2.54
N GLY A 28 6.96 23.74 -2.02
CA GLY A 28 8.00 24.58 -1.46
C GLY A 28 7.45 25.60 -0.49
N CYS A 29 8.34 26.16 0.30
CA CYS A 29 8.06 27.27 1.19
C CYS A 29 9.04 28.40 0.97
N ILE A 30 8.61 29.61 1.34
CA ILE A 30 9.42 30.81 1.32
C ILE A 30 9.70 31.19 2.78
N ILE A 31 10.95 31.41 3.10
CA ILE A 31 11.42 31.75 4.44
C ILE A 31 12.07 33.13 4.37
N ASN A 32 11.64 34.06 5.22
CA ASN A 32 12.23 35.39 5.27
C ASN A 32 13.65 35.32 5.88
N GLU A 33 14.58 36.07 5.32
CA GLU A 33 15.96 36.17 5.78
C GLU A 33 16.06 36.56 7.25
N GLN A 34 15.20 37.45 7.76
CA GLN A 34 15.17 37.83 9.14
C GLN A 34 14.91 36.66 10.09
N VAL A 35 14.04 35.72 9.69
CA VAL A 35 13.76 34.51 10.46
C VAL A 35 15.01 33.64 10.50
N ILE A 36 15.74 33.52 9.39
CA ILE A 36 16.97 32.73 9.31
C ILE A 36 18.07 33.32 10.16
N LEU A 37 18.23 34.67 10.16
CA LEU A 37 19.25 35.36 10.91
C LEU A 37 18.97 35.40 12.42
N GLN A 38 17.70 35.40 12.82
CA GLN A 38 17.30 35.40 14.24
C GLN A 38 17.08 33.96 14.78
N ASP A 39 17.31 32.97 13.95
CA ASP A 39 17.02 31.59 14.27
C ASP A 39 18.03 31.02 15.29
N GLN A 40 17.50 30.66 16.45
CA GLN A 40 18.21 29.94 17.50
C GLN A 40 18.03 28.43 17.45
N GLU A 41 17.04 27.95 16.68
CA GLU A 41 16.57 26.54 16.69
C GLU A 41 16.80 25.76 15.38
N GLY A 42 17.35 26.40 14.34
CA GLY A 42 17.62 25.72 13.07
C GLY A 42 16.36 25.56 12.20
N VAL A 43 15.59 26.63 11.98
CA VAL A 43 14.36 26.66 11.19
C VAL A 43 14.52 26.00 9.82
N LEU A 44 15.66 26.21 9.14
CA LEU A 44 15.92 25.58 7.85
C LEU A 44 15.96 24.04 7.93
N ALA A 45 16.58 23.51 8.97
CA ALA A 45 16.65 22.05 9.16
C ALA A 45 15.27 21.48 9.46
N TRP A 46 14.52 22.12 10.35
CA TRP A 46 13.16 21.72 10.69
C TRP A 46 12.19 21.77 9.49
N VAL A 47 12.24 22.85 8.70
CA VAL A 47 11.40 22.99 7.50
C VAL A 47 11.77 21.95 6.44
N SER A 48 13.07 21.68 6.25
CA SER A 48 13.52 20.67 5.29
C SER A 48 13.03 19.27 5.66
N GLU A 49 13.08 18.92 6.94
CA GLU A 49 12.57 17.64 7.44
C GLU A 49 11.05 17.52 7.23
N ARG A 50 10.29 18.57 7.59
CA ARG A 50 8.83 18.59 7.39
C ARG A 50 8.43 18.48 5.92
N LEU A 51 9.14 19.18 5.04
CA LEU A 51 8.90 19.07 3.59
C LEU A 51 9.20 17.66 3.08
N ALA A 52 10.30 17.05 3.52
CA ALA A 52 10.65 15.68 3.12
C ALA A 52 9.58 14.66 3.56
N VAL A 53 9.11 14.76 4.82
CA VAL A 53 8.04 13.89 5.34
C VAL A 53 6.75 14.10 4.56
N SER A 54 6.33 15.35 4.34
CA SER A 54 5.10 15.67 3.59
C SER A 54 5.15 15.13 2.16
N MET A 55 6.31 15.21 1.50
CA MET A 55 6.45 14.70 0.13
C MET A 55 6.44 13.17 0.08
N ARG A 56 7.01 12.48 1.08
CA ARG A 56 6.90 11.03 1.18
C ARG A 56 5.47 10.58 1.40
N GLN A 57 4.74 11.26 2.29
CA GLN A 57 3.31 11.00 2.46
C GLN A 57 2.52 11.21 1.17
N ALA A 58 2.82 12.28 0.41
CA ALA A 58 2.16 12.54 -0.87
C ALA A 58 2.47 11.43 -1.90
N GLU A 59 3.72 10.96 -1.99
CA GLU A 59 4.11 9.83 -2.85
C GLU A 59 3.31 8.58 -2.52
N ASP A 60 3.23 8.22 -1.24
CA ASP A 60 2.50 7.05 -0.75
C ASP A 60 0.99 7.17 -1.00
N LEU A 61 0.40 8.35 -0.78
CA LEU A 61 -1.03 8.60 -1.02
C LEU A 61 -1.40 8.47 -2.50
N ILE A 62 -0.58 9.00 -3.41
CA ILE A 62 -0.81 8.90 -4.85
C ILE A 62 -0.75 7.43 -5.30
N LEU A 63 0.26 6.68 -4.81
CA LEU A 63 0.39 5.25 -5.10
C LEU A 63 -0.81 4.46 -4.55
N ARG A 64 -1.20 4.74 -3.32
CA ARG A 64 -2.37 4.14 -2.67
C ARG A 64 -3.65 4.34 -3.49
N ASP A 65 -3.94 5.58 -3.85
CA ASP A 65 -5.17 5.92 -4.59
C ASP A 65 -5.18 5.28 -5.97
N TYR A 66 -4.03 5.20 -6.62
CA TYR A 66 -3.88 4.50 -7.89
C TYR A 66 -4.18 3.00 -7.76
N ILE A 67 -3.63 2.32 -6.74
CA ILE A 67 -3.87 0.90 -6.49
C ILE A 67 -5.35 0.65 -6.18
N VAL A 68 -5.95 1.47 -5.32
CA VAL A 68 -7.36 1.33 -4.94
C VAL A 68 -8.30 1.52 -6.12
N SER A 69 -8.02 2.50 -7.00
CA SER A 69 -8.85 2.78 -8.18
C SER A 69 -8.85 1.66 -9.21
N ALA A 70 -7.74 0.93 -9.30
CA ALA A 70 -7.57 -0.14 -10.29
C ALA A 70 -8.01 -1.53 -9.78
N ALA A 71 -8.11 -1.71 -8.46
CA ALA A 71 -8.46 -3.00 -7.87
C ALA A 71 -9.93 -3.35 -8.08
N SER A 72 -10.20 -4.59 -8.46
CA SER A 72 -11.56 -5.13 -8.47
C SER A 72 -12.13 -5.17 -7.06
N GLN A 73 -13.38 -4.76 -6.91
CA GLN A 73 -14.06 -4.62 -5.62
C GLN A 73 -14.86 -5.88 -5.26
N LEU A 74 -14.81 -6.25 -3.99
CA LEU A 74 -15.63 -7.27 -3.37
C LEU A 74 -16.22 -6.69 -2.09
N ASN A 75 -17.54 -6.77 -1.92
CA ASN A 75 -18.14 -6.34 -0.67
C ASN A 75 -18.03 -7.41 0.41
N ALA A 76 -17.73 -7.00 1.62
CA ALA A 76 -17.76 -7.87 2.78
C ALA A 76 -19.15 -8.49 2.97
N GLY A 77 -19.19 -9.67 3.59
CA GLY A 77 -20.39 -10.49 3.69
C GLY A 77 -20.59 -11.44 2.52
N GLY A 78 -19.50 -11.88 1.88
CA GLY A 78 -19.50 -12.86 0.80
C GLY A 78 -19.74 -12.28 -0.59
N GLY A 79 -19.50 -10.99 -0.78
CA GLY A 79 -19.66 -10.33 -2.09
C GLY A 79 -21.11 -10.08 -2.49
N SER A 80 -22.02 -10.30 -1.60
CA SER A 80 -23.44 -10.05 -1.86
C SER A 80 -23.71 -8.56 -1.74
N ASN A 81 -23.81 -7.89 -2.87
CA ASN A 81 -24.41 -6.59 -2.99
C ASN A 81 -23.48 -5.39 -3.10
N GLY A 82 -23.31 -4.95 -4.34
CA GLY A 82 -22.40 -3.90 -4.77
C GLY A 82 -22.42 -2.60 -3.99
N ASP A 83 -23.56 -2.19 -3.46
CA ASP A 83 -23.72 -0.83 -2.92
C ASP A 83 -23.80 -0.76 -1.40
N ASN A 84 -23.78 -1.89 -0.71
CA ASN A 84 -23.93 -1.91 0.74
C ASN A 84 -23.01 -2.94 1.41
N PRO A 85 -21.73 -2.63 1.56
CA PRO A 85 -20.79 -3.51 2.24
C PRO A 85 -21.21 -3.70 3.70
N THR A 86 -21.08 -4.92 4.21
CA THR A 86 -21.30 -5.26 5.60
C THR A 86 -19.98 -5.31 6.38
N ASN A 87 -20.04 -5.72 7.63
CA ASN A 87 -18.86 -5.91 8.46
C ASN A 87 -17.98 -7.04 7.89
N LEU A 88 -16.68 -6.87 8.07
CA LEU A 88 -15.69 -7.82 7.58
C LEU A 88 -15.84 -9.17 8.27
N GLY A 89 -15.97 -10.23 7.50
CA GLY A 89 -16.04 -11.61 7.97
C GLY A 89 -14.78 -12.41 7.61
N ILE A 90 -14.48 -13.45 8.38
CA ILE A 90 -13.30 -14.30 8.11
C ILE A 90 -13.41 -15.03 6.77
N THR A 91 -14.63 -15.30 6.32
CA THR A 91 -14.93 -15.93 5.03
C THR A 91 -14.54 -15.07 3.84
N ASP A 92 -14.57 -13.74 4.00
CA ASP A 92 -14.19 -12.79 2.94
C ASP A 92 -12.69 -12.92 2.61
N PHE A 93 -11.85 -13.14 3.63
CA PHE A 93 -10.43 -13.42 3.44
C PHE A 93 -10.20 -14.71 2.64
N SER A 94 -10.95 -15.77 2.97
CA SER A 94 -10.86 -17.03 2.23
C SER A 94 -11.28 -16.88 0.77
N LEU A 95 -12.36 -16.14 0.52
CA LEU A 95 -12.87 -15.89 -0.83
C LEU A 95 -11.84 -15.13 -1.67
N VAL A 96 -11.26 -14.07 -1.11
CA VAL A 96 -10.23 -13.29 -1.82
C VAL A 96 -8.96 -14.10 -2.03
N ALA A 97 -8.49 -14.84 -1.04
CA ALA A 97 -7.33 -15.71 -1.17
C ALA A 97 -7.53 -16.74 -2.29
N THR A 98 -8.70 -17.39 -2.32
CA THR A 98 -9.06 -18.36 -3.37
C THR A 98 -9.13 -17.71 -4.75
N THR A 99 -9.68 -16.49 -4.84
CA THR A 99 -9.75 -15.75 -6.10
C THR A 99 -8.36 -15.42 -6.63
N LEU A 100 -7.45 -14.94 -5.76
CA LEU A 100 -6.08 -14.64 -6.13
C LEU A 100 -5.29 -15.91 -6.50
N ASP A 101 -5.47 -17.01 -5.78
CA ASP A 101 -4.85 -18.30 -6.10
C ASP A 101 -5.37 -18.85 -7.44
N THR A 102 -6.67 -18.71 -7.74
CA THR A 102 -7.26 -19.10 -9.03
C THR A 102 -6.70 -18.26 -10.19
N ASN A 103 -6.40 -17.00 -9.94
CA ASN A 103 -5.78 -16.10 -10.91
C ASN A 103 -4.26 -16.29 -11.03
N ASN A 104 -3.68 -17.28 -10.35
CA ASN A 104 -2.25 -17.55 -10.30
C ASN A 104 -1.43 -16.33 -9.83
N ALA A 105 -1.97 -15.53 -8.93
CA ALA A 105 -1.24 -14.41 -8.34
C ALA A 105 -0.06 -14.90 -7.49
N TYR A 106 1.10 -14.29 -7.67
CA TYR A 106 2.27 -14.65 -6.88
C TYR A 106 2.14 -14.14 -5.45
N LYS A 107 2.47 -15.00 -4.48
CA LYS A 107 2.55 -14.64 -3.06
C LYS A 107 3.89 -13.95 -2.75
N PHE A 108 3.88 -13.05 -1.78
CA PHE A 108 5.11 -12.51 -1.22
C PHE A 108 5.75 -13.56 -0.30
N MET A 109 7.05 -13.49 -0.16
CA MET A 109 7.83 -14.31 0.77
C MET A 109 7.55 -15.81 0.58
N SER A 110 8.09 -16.40 -0.48
CA SER A 110 8.18 -17.85 -0.55
C SER A 110 9.15 -18.32 0.54
N GLY A 111 8.76 -19.33 1.35
CA GLY A 111 9.55 -19.82 2.47
C GLY A 111 10.93 -20.39 2.13
N ILE A 112 11.37 -20.31 0.88
CA ILE A 112 12.65 -20.80 0.36
C ILE A 112 13.63 -19.65 0.09
N GLU A 113 13.16 -18.40 0.03
CA GLU A 113 14.02 -17.23 -0.25
C GLU A 113 14.74 -16.68 1.00
N GLY A 114 14.53 -17.27 2.17
CA GLY A 114 15.35 -16.99 3.34
C GLY A 114 16.77 -17.46 3.07
N MET A 115 17.70 -16.53 2.91
CA MET A 115 19.13 -16.82 2.81
C MET A 115 19.69 -17.54 4.04
N ASP A 116 18.91 -17.66 5.09
CA ASP A 116 19.25 -18.38 6.31
C ASP A 116 18.84 -19.85 6.21
N ARG A 117 19.77 -20.65 5.77
CA ARG A 117 19.65 -22.12 5.82
C ARG A 117 19.42 -22.68 7.23
N PHE A 118 19.51 -21.83 8.23
CA PHE A 118 19.34 -22.15 9.66
C PHE A 118 18.21 -21.34 10.31
N GLY A 119 17.43 -20.59 9.52
CA GLY A 119 16.26 -19.86 10.04
C GLY A 119 15.22 -20.83 10.57
N THR A 120 14.96 -20.76 11.87
CA THR A 120 14.01 -21.61 12.57
C THR A 120 12.55 -21.20 12.39
N GLY A 121 12.27 -20.16 11.64
CA GLY A 121 10.92 -19.67 11.37
C GLY A 121 10.57 -19.77 9.88
N PRO A 122 9.73 -20.73 9.45
CA PRO A 122 9.20 -20.68 8.10
C PRO A 122 8.30 -19.46 7.96
N VAL A 123 8.80 -18.45 7.24
CA VAL A 123 7.95 -17.33 6.82
C VAL A 123 6.98 -17.89 5.79
N ARG A 124 5.70 -17.98 6.14
CA ARG A 124 4.66 -18.43 5.22
C ARG A 124 4.55 -17.48 4.03
N SER A 125 4.53 -18.05 2.82
CA SER A 125 4.14 -17.29 1.64
C SER A 125 2.72 -16.76 1.83
N ALA A 126 2.52 -15.46 1.62
CA ALA A 126 1.25 -14.81 1.89
C ALA A 126 1.01 -13.65 0.93
N TYR A 127 -0.26 -13.27 0.79
CA TYR A 127 -0.67 -11.99 0.23
C TYR A 127 -0.61 -10.92 1.31
N PHE A 128 -0.45 -9.67 0.93
CA PHE A 128 -0.53 -8.54 1.87
C PHE A 128 -1.85 -7.83 1.70
N MET A 129 -2.49 -7.53 2.82
CA MET A 129 -3.66 -6.67 2.89
C MET A 129 -3.29 -5.35 3.56
N LEU A 130 -3.57 -4.25 2.88
CA LEU A 130 -3.46 -2.90 3.43
C LEU A 130 -4.83 -2.49 3.95
N SER A 131 -4.92 -2.13 5.22
CA SER A 131 -6.16 -1.79 5.90
C SER A 131 -6.01 -0.60 6.83
N SER A 132 -7.15 -0.02 7.26
CA SER A 132 -7.16 1.08 8.21
C SER A 132 -6.89 0.60 9.64
N THR A 133 -6.17 1.43 10.41
CA THR A 133 -5.99 1.23 11.86
C THR A 133 -7.32 1.26 12.61
N GLU A 134 -8.35 1.91 12.07
CA GLU A 134 -9.68 1.97 12.68
C GLU A 134 -10.39 0.61 12.74
N LEU A 135 -9.98 -0.35 11.89
CA LEU A 135 -10.55 -1.71 11.85
C LEU A 135 -9.85 -2.71 12.77
N GLN A 136 -8.86 -2.31 13.56
CA GLN A 136 -8.12 -3.22 14.43
C GLN A 136 -9.04 -3.97 15.40
N SER A 137 -10.02 -3.27 16.00
CA SER A 137 -11.00 -3.91 16.89
C SER A 137 -11.88 -4.93 16.18
N ASP A 138 -12.16 -4.70 14.90
CA ASP A 138 -12.97 -5.59 14.09
C ASP A 138 -12.20 -6.86 13.73
N PHE A 139 -10.90 -6.76 13.48
CA PHE A 139 -10.01 -7.92 13.29
C PHE A 139 -9.94 -8.79 14.55
N ASP A 140 -9.86 -8.19 15.74
CA ASP A 140 -9.86 -8.93 17.01
C ASP A 140 -11.18 -9.66 17.28
N SER A 141 -12.29 -9.13 16.75
CA SER A 141 -13.63 -9.71 16.90
C SER A 141 -13.98 -10.77 15.86
N LEU A 142 -13.09 -11.08 14.90
CA LEU A 142 -13.34 -12.05 13.85
C LEU A 142 -13.59 -13.46 14.44
N THR A 143 -14.77 -14.00 14.18
CA THR A 143 -15.14 -15.34 14.60
C THR A 143 -14.50 -16.40 13.73
N SER A 144 -13.82 -17.35 14.32
CA SER A 144 -13.20 -18.47 13.61
C SER A 144 -14.22 -19.33 12.88
N VAL A 145 -13.90 -19.72 11.65
CA VAL A 145 -14.73 -20.64 10.85
C VAL A 145 -13.85 -21.82 10.38
N GLY A 146 -14.14 -22.99 10.87
CA GLY A 146 -13.34 -24.19 10.58
C GLY A 146 -11.90 -24.04 11.07
N SER A 147 -10.93 -24.15 10.16
CA SER A 147 -9.50 -23.98 10.46
C SER A 147 -9.01 -22.53 10.29
N LEU A 148 -9.87 -21.64 9.79
CA LEU A 148 -9.54 -20.22 9.65
C LEU A 148 -9.77 -19.48 10.95
N SER A 149 -8.74 -18.79 11.42
CA SER A 149 -8.80 -17.93 12.59
C SER A 149 -7.91 -16.72 12.36
N PHE A 150 -8.23 -15.60 13.00
CA PHE A 150 -7.32 -14.47 13.08
C PHE A 150 -6.19 -14.80 14.03
N LEU A 151 -4.96 -14.56 13.60
CA LEU A 151 -3.76 -14.73 14.39
C LEU A 151 -3.09 -13.38 14.55
N SER A 152 -3.15 -12.82 15.77
CA SER A 152 -2.45 -11.58 16.10
C SER A 152 -0.93 -11.76 16.00
N GLN A 153 -0.21 -10.69 15.62
CA GLN A 153 1.26 -10.70 15.56
C GLN A 153 1.93 -11.18 16.87
N TRP A 154 1.30 -10.92 18.02
CA TRP A 154 1.79 -11.33 19.34
C TRP A 154 1.81 -12.84 19.55
N ASN A 155 0.99 -13.56 18.80
CA ASN A 155 0.87 -15.01 18.85
C ASN A 155 1.73 -15.72 17.79
N TYR A 156 2.56 -15.01 17.07
CA TYR A 156 3.46 -15.64 16.10
C TYR A 156 4.55 -16.43 16.81
N PRO A 157 4.93 -17.60 16.26
CA PRO A 157 5.93 -18.47 16.88
C PRO A 157 7.30 -17.80 17.09
N THR A 158 7.59 -16.78 16.27
CA THR A 158 8.84 -16.03 16.32
C THR A 158 8.54 -14.57 15.99
N ASN A 159 8.86 -13.66 16.91
CA ASN A 159 8.63 -12.21 16.71
C ASN A 159 9.41 -11.64 15.53
N ALA A 160 10.48 -12.32 15.10
CA ALA A 160 11.30 -11.90 13.94
C ALA A 160 10.58 -12.07 12.59
N SER A 161 9.44 -12.75 12.54
CA SER A 161 8.68 -12.96 11.30
C SER A 161 7.60 -11.91 11.04
N ALA A 162 7.36 -10.99 11.97
CA ALA A 162 6.38 -9.92 11.81
C ALA A 162 7.00 -8.70 11.10
N LEU A 163 6.24 -8.10 10.20
CA LEU A 163 6.60 -6.83 9.59
C LEU A 163 6.30 -5.66 10.55
N PRO A 164 6.99 -4.51 10.45
CA PRO A 164 6.85 -3.40 11.41
C PRO A 164 5.42 -2.87 11.59
N THR A 165 4.59 -2.94 10.55
CA THR A 165 3.20 -2.44 10.56
C THR A 165 2.17 -3.57 10.51
N GLU A 166 2.61 -4.81 10.69
CA GLU A 166 1.72 -5.96 10.65
C GLU A 166 0.92 -6.06 11.95
N TYR A 167 -0.39 -6.20 11.80
CA TYR A 167 -1.30 -6.38 12.92
C TYR A 167 -1.58 -7.85 13.21
N GLY A 168 -1.67 -8.66 12.14
CA GLY A 168 -1.93 -10.08 12.26
C GLY A 168 -2.09 -10.75 10.90
N SER A 169 -2.59 -11.97 10.91
CA SER A 169 -2.84 -12.73 9.67
C SER A 169 -4.11 -13.58 9.77
N VAL A 170 -4.74 -13.79 8.62
CA VAL A 170 -5.84 -14.73 8.44
C VAL A 170 -5.49 -15.66 7.28
N GLY A 171 -5.30 -16.93 7.54
CA GLY A 171 -4.90 -17.90 6.52
C GLY A 171 -3.62 -17.50 5.80
N ASN A 172 -3.73 -17.23 4.50
CA ASN A 172 -2.62 -16.80 3.63
C ASN A 172 -2.55 -15.29 3.41
N ILE A 173 -3.29 -14.49 4.18
CA ILE A 173 -3.28 -13.03 4.08
C ILE A 173 -2.68 -12.44 5.34
N ARG A 174 -1.67 -11.58 5.19
CA ARG A 174 -1.07 -10.79 6.27
C ARG A 174 -1.64 -9.38 6.24
N ILE A 175 -2.06 -8.89 7.38
CA ILE A 175 -2.77 -7.62 7.53
C ILE A 175 -1.79 -6.56 8.00
N LEU A 176 -1.57 -5.55 7.15
CA LEU A 176 -0.80 -4.36 7.45
C LEU A 176 -1.78 -3.22 7.71
N THR A 177 -1.63 -2.52 8.83
CA THR A 177 -2.51 -1.40 9.17
C THR A 177 -1.80 -0.07 9.03
N SER A 178 -2.53 0.92 8.49
CA SER A 178 -2.05 2.29 8.33
C SER A 178 -3.17 3.28 8.64
N SER A 179 -2.81 4.42 9.23
CA SER A 179 -3.73 5.55 9.42
C SER A 179 -4.12 6.23 8.11
N GLU A 180 -3.28 6.09 7.09
CA GLU A 180 -3.48 6.66 5.76
C GLU A 180 -4.25 5.73 4.81
N ALA A 181 -4.75 4.59 5.29
CA ALA A 181 -5.56 3.68 4.48
C ALA A 181 -6.84 4.37 3.98
N PRO A 182 -7.29 4.08 2.76
CA PRO A 182 -8.41 4.78 2.15
C PRO A 182 -9.73 4.44 2.85
N VAL A 183 -10.47 5.48 3.22
CA VAL A 183 -11.79 5.39 3.84
C VAL A 183 -12.72 6.39 3.14
N ALA A 184 -13.84 5.92 2.62
CA ALA A 184 -14.89 6.76 2.09
C ALA A 184 -15.92 7.02 3.19
N ARG A 185 -15.88 8.22 3.75
CA ARG A 185 -16.76 8.62 4.86
C ARG A 185 -18.21 8.75 4.38
N GLY A 186 -19.13 8.11 5.10
CA GLY A 186 -20.56 8.15 4.82
C GLY A 186 -20.97 7.59 3.46
N ALA A 187 -20.15 6.77 2.81
CA ALA A 187 -20.36 6.33 1.44
C ALA A 187 -21.30 5.13 1.29
N SER A 188 -21.68 4.46 2.39
CA SER A 188 -22.65 3.38 2.30
C SER A 188 -24.08 3.92 2.19
N ASN A 189 -25.00 3.12 1.65
CA ASN A 189 -26.42 3.47 1.57
C ASN A 189 -27.07 3.75 2.94
N LEU A 190 -26.45 3.29 4.02
CA LEU A 190 -26.87 3.54 5.40
C LEU A 190 -26.14 4.72 6.05
N GLY A 191 -25.30 5.44 5.30
CA GLY A 191 -24.49 6.55 5.82
C GLY A 191 -23.28 6.13 6.66
N ASN A 192 -22.91 4.83 6.63
CA ASN A 192 -21.72 4.35 7.32
C ASN A 192 -20.47 4.58 6.48
N ASP A 193 -19.32 4.64 7.14
CA ASP A 193 -18.03 4.72 6.49
C ASP A 193 -17.66 3.39 5.81
N VAL A 194 -17.13 3.49 4.61
CA VAL A 194 -16.66 2.34 3.82
C VAL A 194 -15.14 2.30 3.80
N TYR A 195 -14.59 1.21 4.29
CA TYR A 195 -13.16 0.96 4.36
C TYR A 195 -12.71 0.10 3.19
N TYR A 196 -11.64 0.53 2.53
CA TYR A 196 -11.04 -0.21 1.42
C TYR A 196 -9.88 -1.05 1.97
N ASN A 197 -10.11 -2.36 2.04
CA ASN A 197 -9.09 -3.31 2.44
C ASN A 197 -8.47 -3.92 1.20
N THR A 198 -7.33 -3.39 0.77
CA THR A 198 -6.70 -3.78 -0.50
C THR A 198 -5.77 -4.96 -0.30
N VAL A 199 -6.06 -6.07 -0.95
CA VAL A 199 -5.23 -7.27 -0.95
C VAL A 199 -4.39 -7.32 -2.22
N LEU A 200 -3.09 -7.48 -2.05
CA LEU A 200 -2.08 -7.42 -3.11
C LEU A 200 -1.31 -8.73 -3.22
N GLY A 201 -1.11 -9.18 -4.45
CA GLY A 201 -0.11 -10.18 -4.83
C GLY A 201 1.24 -9.53 -5.19
N LYS A 202 2.29 -10.34 -5.18
CA LYS A 202 3.62 -9.91 -5.63
C LYS A 202 3.58 -9.54 -7.12
N GLN A 203 4.28 -8.49 -7.53
CA GLN A 203 4.35 -7.99 -8.91
C GLN A 203 3.03 -7.46 -9.49
N ALA A 204 2.05 -7.17 -8.65
CA ALA A 204 0.78 -6.61 -9.10
C ALA A 204 0.90 -5.17 -9.60
N VAL A 205 1.78 -4.40 -8.97
CA VAL A 205 2.02 -2.98 -9.26
C VAL A 205 3.50 -2.74 -9.46
N THR A 206 3.83 -1.91 -10.43
CA THR A 206 5.18 -1.40 -10.66
C THR A 206 5.19 0.11 -10.44
N HIS A 207 6.12 0.56 -9.61
CA HIS A 207 6.40 1.96 -9.36
C HIS A 207 7.75 2.31 -9.94
N ILE A 208 7.80 3.38 -10.73
CA ILE A 208 8.99 3.81 -11.45
C ILE A 208 9.26 5.28 -11.11
N ASN A 209 10.46 5.56 -10.63
CA ASN A 209 10.97 6.91 -10.45
C ASN A 209 11.99 7.20 -11.53
N GLN A 210 12.00 8.44 -12.05
CA GLN A 210 13.03 8.86 -12.98
C GLN A 210 14.36 8.98 -12.26
N ASP A 211 15.42 8.47 -12.86
CA ASP A 211 16.76 8.56 -12.30
C ASP A 211 17.16 10.03 -12.03
N GLY A 212 17.69 10.27 -10.83
CA GLY A 212 18.02 11.62 -10.34
C GLY A 212 16.81 12.48 -9.89
N TYR A 213 15.59 11.97 -9.97
CA TYR A 213 14.37 12.67 -9.56
C TYR A 213 13.50 11.87 -8.58
N SER A 214 14.07 10.90 -7.89
CA SER A 214 13.32 10.13 -6.86
C SER A 214 12.81 11.03 -5.74
N MET A 215 13.64 11.93 -5.26
CA MET A 215 13.27 13.06 -4.39
C MET A 215 14.45 14.03 -4.36
N LYS A 216 14.20 15.27 -4.72
CA LYS A 216 15.26 16.30 -4.76
C LYS A 216 14.86 17.50 -3.93
N LEU A 217 15.67 17.80 -2.91
CA LEU A 217 15.60 19.03 -2.14
C LEU A 217 16.36 20.13 -2.90
N ILE A 218 15.74 21.29 -3.02
CA ILE A 218 16.30 22.47 -3.68
C ILE A 218 16.25 23.63 -2.69
N TYR A 219 17.40 24.17 -2.36
CA TYR A 219 17.53 25.39 -1.60
C TYR A 219 17.99 26.51 -2.50
N ARG A 220 17.34 27.68 -2.40
CA ARG A 220 17.79 28.91 -3.02
C ARG A 220 18.00 29.95 -1.95
N ASP A 221 19.19 30.49 -1.96
CA ASP A 221 19.63 31.57 -1.07
C ASP A 221 18.79 32.86 -1.31
N PRO A 222 18.58 33.69 -0.30
CA PRO A 222 17.89 34.98 -0.42
C PRO A 222 18.43 35.88 -1.54
N TYR A 223 19.71 35.81 -1.81
CA TYR A 223 20.35 36.59 -2.90
C TYR A 223 19.68 36.44 -4.26
N TYR A 224 19.02 35.32 -4.53
CA TYR A 224 18.35 35.05 -5.82
C TYR A 224 16.86 35.43 -5.83
N SER A 225 16.34 36.05 -4.77
CA SER A 225 14.91 36.36 -4.65
C SER A 225 14.64 37.88 -4.62
N GLY A 226 14.20 38.44 -5.74
CA GLY A 226 13.70 39.82 -5.83
C GLY A 226 14.79 40.89 -5.61
N MET A 227 14.37 42.17 -5.67
CA MET A 227 15.30 43.34 -5.58
C MET A 227 15.96 43.51 -4.21
N LEU A 228 15.31 43.02 -3.14
CA LEU A 228 15.81 43.21 -1.76
C LEU A 228 16.45 41.96 -1.20
N ALA A 229 16.50 40.88 -1.95
CA ALA A 229 17.12 39.58 -1.54
C ALA A 229 16.73 39.10 -0.14
N GLN A 230 15.45 39.26 0.23
CA GLN A 230 14.97 39.02 1.61
C GLN A 230 14.39 37.63 1.85
N ASN A 231 14.20 36.83 0.80
CA ASN A 231 13.49 35.57 0.92
C ASN A 231 14.34 34.40 0.41
N ALA A 232 14.57 33.41 1.27
CA ALA A 232 15.06 32.11 0.88
C ALA A 232 13.90 31.22 0.42
N THR A 233 14.12 30.34 -0.54
CA THR A 233 13.14 29.35 -0.94
C THR A 233 13.68 27.95 -0.75
N LEU A 234 12.88 27.12 -0.10
CA LEU A 234 13.13 25.70 0.07
C LEU A 234 12.04 24.92 -0.63
N ALA A 235 12.40 24.06 -1.56
CA ALA A 235 11.45 23.28 -2.34
C ALA A 235 11.89 21.82 -2.44
N VAL A 236 10.91 20.92 -2.52
CA VAL A 236 11.13 19.50 -2.79
C VAL A 236 10.34 19.12 -4.03
N LYS A 237 10.95 18.35 -4.92
CA LYS A 237 10.30 17.81 -6.10
C LYS A 237 10.64 16.34 -6.29
N PHE A 238 9.69 15.58 -6.86
CA PHE A 238 9.90 14.21 -7.30
C PHE A 238 9.10 13.93 -8.58
N SER A 239 9.45 12.86 -9.25
CA SER A 239 8.70 12.36 -10.39
C SER A 239 8.43 10.88 -10.19
N GLN A 240 7.23 10.46 -10.56
CA GLN A 240 6.83 9.06 -10.47
C GLN A 240 5.90 8.66 -11.60
N ALA A 241 5.96 7.39 -11.96
CA ALA A 241 4.98 6.73 -12.80
C ALA A 241 4.56 5.42 -12.13
N GLN A 242 3.27 5.12 -12.21
CA GLN A 242 2.73 3.87 -11.69
C GLN A 242 2.09 3.10 -12.84
N ALA A 243 2.25 1.79 -12.81
CA ALA A 243 1.58 0.89 -13.73
C ALA A 243 1.09 -0.35 -12.99
N ILE A 244 -0.11 -0.78 -13.33
CA ILE A 244 -0.61 -2.07 -12.87
C ILE A 244 -0.09 -3.11 -13.84
N THR A 245 0.74 -4.00 -13.31
CA THR A 245 1.35 -5.07 -14.10
C THR A 245 0.42 -6.26 -14.22
N GLN A 246 -0.33 -6.55 -13.15
CA GLN A 246 -1.29 -7.64 -13.10
C GLN A 246 -2.52 -7.24 -12.28
N ASP A 247 -3.58 -6.82 -12.95
CA ASP A 247 -4.84 -6.37 -12.34
C ASP A 247 -5.57 -7.51 -11.61
N THR A 248 -5.44 -8.73 -12.10
CA THR A 248 -6.01 -9.93 -11.47
C THR A 248 -5.39 -10.29 -10.13
N ALA A 249 -4.22 -9.73 -9.81
CA ALA A 249 -3.52 -9.93 -8.55
C ALA A 249 -3.85 -8.88 -7.46
N ILE A 250 -4.83 -8.01 -7.72
CA ILE A 250 -5.27 -6.99 -6.78
C ILE A 250 -6.76 -7.15 -6.52
N ARG A 251 -7.18 -7.08 -5.25
CA ARG A 251 -8.59 -7.11 -4.84
C ARG A 251 -8.84 -6.14 -3.69
N ASN A 252 -9.94 -5.40 -3.76
CA ASN A 252 -10.42 -4.59 -2.65
C ASN A 252 -11.58 -5.29 -1.96
N ILE A 253 -11.50 -5.44 -0.64
CA ILE A 253 -12.64 -5.83 0.19
C ILE A 253 -13.22 -4.55 0.78
N LEU A 254 -14.43 -4.21 0.39
CA LEU A 254 -15.17 -3.09 0.95
C LEU A 254 -15.89 -3.56 2.21
N SER A 255 -15.65 -2.90 3.32
CA SER A 255 -16.30 -3.25 4.60
C SER A 255 -16.76 -2.01 5.36
N THR A 256 -17.75 -2.19 6.20
CA THR A 256 -18.13 -1.22 7.22
C THR A 256 -17.53 -1.66 8.56
N ARG A 257 -17.56 -0.80 9.55
CA ARG A 257 -17.09 -1.06 10.90
C ARG A 257 -18.18 -1.63 11.78
N VAL A 258 -17.86 -2.61 12.65
CA VAL A 258 -18.80 -3.21 13.61
C VAL A 258 -19.17 -2.22 14.72
N SER A 259 -18.21 -1.47 15.22
CA SER A 259 -18.45 -0.50 16.27
C SER A 259 -18.33 0.92 15.74
N THR A 260 -19.42 1.66 15.76
CA THR A 260 -19.36 3.12 15.78
C THR A 260 -18.64 3.52 17.05
N LEU A 261 -17.39 3.99 16.96
CA LEU A 261 -16.85 4.80 18.04
C LEU A 261 -17.76 6.01 18.13
N GLY A 262 -18.60 6.07 19.16
CA GLY A 262 -19.32 7.27 19.48
C GLY A 262 -18.29 8.38 19.72
N VAL A 263 -18.16 9.28 18.75
CA VAL A 263 -17.48 10.57 18.90
C VAL A 263 -18.52 11.57 19.34
#